data_fe2c4d88701b3ef48bf3461ec8fe65b2
#
_entry.id   fe2c4d88701b3ef48bf3461ec8fe65b2
#
_cell.length_a   1.000
_cell.length_b   1.000
_cell.length_c   1.000
_cell.angle_alpha   90.00
_cell.angle_beta   90.00
_cell.angle_gamma   90.00
#
_symmetry.space_group_name_H-M   'P 1'
#
loop_
_entity.id
_entity.type
_entity.pdbx_description
1 polymer ?
#
loop_
_entity_poly.entity_id
_entity_poly.type
_entity_poly.pdbx_seq_one_letter_code
_entity_poly.pdbx_strand_id
1 'polypeptide(L)'
;MSDDFAIERAPLVQTKTHGAVTLIRLNLPDKRNALVETLREALIAALEQAQHDSACRAVVLTGSGTSFCAGGDLDGLRDHEPLNVRARMQRGQQLIRLIAAGDKPVIAAVNGAAHGAGLSIAAACDFVVASRAAKFGAVFGKLGLMADFGLLWTLPRRIGMAQTRRVLFSSRVLDAQEAHALGLADQLAEPADLIADALALAQSFSESAPVAVAMTKAALAKPVDSLDAALALELEGQTLLFSTDDFVEGRSAFRERRPPRFQGR
;
A
#
# COMPACT_ATOMS: atom_id res chain seq x y z
N MET A 1 -36.81 -28.82 -14.61
CA MET A 1 -35.35 -28.66 -14.77
C MET A 1 -35.03 -27.23 -14.33
N SER A 2 -34.63 -27.07 -13.08
CA SER A 2 -34.29 -25.78 -12.48
C SER A 2 -32.90 -25.38 -12.98
N ASP A 3 -32.83 -24.22 -13.60
CA ASP A 3 -31.57 -23.56 -14.00
C ASP A 3 -30.77 -23.16 -12.75
N ASP A 4 -29.89 -24.07 -12.32
CA ASP A 4 -28.89 -23.81 -11.28
C ASP A 4 -27.67 -23.12 -11.92
N PHE A 5 -27.85 -21.95 -12.55
CA PHE A 5 -26.75 -21.07 -12.81
C PHE A 5 -26.49 -20.22 -11.53
N ALA A 6 -25.48 -20.62 -10.76
CA ALA A 6 -24.95 -19.77 -9.71
C ALA A 6 -24.59 -18.42 -10.34
N ILE A 7 -25.24 -17.35 -9.89
CA ILE A 7 -24.84 -15.99 -10.26
C ILE A 7 -23.40 -15.82 -9.76
N GLU A 8 -22.46 -15.88 -10.69
CA GLU A 8 -21.03 -15.72 -10.38
C GLU A 8 -20.84 -14.32 -9.79
N ARG A 9 -20.67 -14.25 -8.47
CA ARG A 9 -20.44 -12.99 -7.79
C ARG A 9 -19.12 -12.42 -8.27
N ALA A 10 -19.10 -11.15 -8.62
CA ALA A 10 -17.86 -10.45 -8.99
C ALA A 10 -16.77 -10.71 -7.93
N PRO A 11 -15.51 -10.92 -8.34
CA PRO A 11 -14.43 -11.25 -7.42
C PRO A 11 -14.25 -10.16 -6.35
N LEU A 12 -13.90 -10.59 -5.12
CA LEU A 12 -13.71 -9.69 -3.97
C LEU A 12 -12.54 -8.72 -4.16
N VAL A 13 -11.57 -9.08 -4.99
CA VAL A 13 -10.49 -8.21 -5.43
C VAL A 13 -10.48 -8.23 -6.95
N GLN A 14 -10.47 -7.06 -7.54
CA GLN A 14 -10.40 -6.87 -8.99
C GLN A 14 -9.05 -6.28 -9.35
N THR A 15 -8.43 -6.83 -10.38
CA THR A 15 -7.15 -6.33 -10.90
C THR A 15 -7.31 -5.86 -12.34
N LYS A 16 -6.63 -4.78 -12.69
CA LYS A 16 -6.58 -4.24 -14.04
C LYS A 16 -5.21 -3.68 -14.34
N THR A 17 -4.64 -4.04 -15.49
CA THR A 17 -3.36 -3.53 -15.95
C THR A 17 -3.54 -2.22 -16.71
N HIS A 18 -2.73 -1.22 -16.38
CA HIS A 18 -2.62 0.08 -17.05
C HIS A 18 -1.15 0.34 -17.42
N GLY A 19 -0.73 -0.05 -18.61
CA GLY A 19 0.68 -0.01 -18.99
C GLY A 19 1.52 -0.91 -18.06
N ALA A 20 2.47 -0.32 -17.35
CA ALA A 20 3.31 -1.00 -16.36
C ALA A 20 2.76 -0.93 -14.93
N VAL A 21 1.52 -0.48 -14.73
CA VAL A 21 0.89 -0.32 -13.41
C VAL A 21 -0.24 -1.32 -13.25
N THR A 22 -0.27 -2.04 -12.12
CA THR A 22 -1.39 -2.89 -11.74
C THR A 22 -2.30 -2.14 -10.77
N LEU A 23 -3.54 -1.87 -11.18
CA LEU A 23 -4.60 -1.36 -10.32
C LEU A 23 -5.28 -2.54 -9.61
N ILE A 24 -5.26 -2.54 -8.28
CA ILE A 24 -5.94 -3.50 -7.41
C ILE A 24 -7.08 -2.79 -6.71
N ARG A 25 -8.30 -3.31 -6.82
CA ARG A 25 -9.50 -2.74 -6.21
C ARG A 25 -10.16 -3.72 -5.25
N LEU A 26 -10.30 -3.34 -3.99
CA LEU A 26 -11.13 -4.03 -3.02
C LEU A 26 -12.59 -3.93 -3.45
N ASN A 27 -13.31 -5.03 -3.52
CA ASN A 27 -14.64 -5.08 -4.10
C ASN A 27 -15.66 -5.79 -3.19
N LEU A 28 -15.86 -5.23 -2.00
CA LEU A 28 -16.88 -5.63 -1.03
C LEU A 28 -17.62 -4.38 -0.53
N PRO A 29 -18.27 -3.58 -1.42
CA PRO A 29 -18.85 -2.29 -1.08
C PRO A 29 -19.95 -2.38 -0.03
N ASP A 30 -20.75 -3.45 0.00
CA ASP A 30 -21.82 -3.67 0.98
C ASP A 30 -21.31 -3.75 2.41
N LYS A 31 -20.06 -4.21 2.61
CA LYS A 31 -19.33 -4.18 3.89
C LYS A 31 -18.31 -3.05 3.96
N ARG A 32 -18.39 -2.05 3.09
CA ARG A 32 -17.44 -0.91 3.02
C ARG A 32 -15.98 -1.39 2.92
N ASN A 33 -15.75 -2.48 2.18
CA ASN A 33 -14.46 -3.13 2.00
C ASN A 33 -13.79 -3.53 3.34
N ALA A 34 -14.58 -3.92 4.35
CA ALA A 34 -14.03 -4.48 5.58
C ALA A 34 -13.21 -5.73 5.29
N LEU A 35 -12.07 -5.89 5.96
CA LEU A 35 -11.14 -6.99 5.79
C LEU A 35 -11.67 -8.29 6.41
N VAL A 36 -12.74 -8.83 5.80
CA VAL A 36 -13.12 -10.22 6.03
C VAL A 36 -11.96 -11.12 5.59
N GLU A 37 -11.88 -12.33 6.15
CA GLU A 37 -10.78 -13.26 5.85
C GLU A 37 -10.61 -13.49 4.34
N THR A 38 -11.68 -13.77 3.64
CA THR A 38 -11.67 -14.03 2.18
C THR A 38 -11.19 -12.83 1.36
N LEU A 39 -11.55 -11.58 1.74
CA LEU A 39 -11.06 -10.37 1.09
C LEU A 39 -9.56 -10.17 1.36
N ARG A 40 -9.12 -10.41 2.60
CA ARG A 40 -7.70 -10.30 2.97
C ARG A 40 -6.84 -11.29 2.18
N GLU A 41 -7.26 -12.56 2.09
CA GLU A 41 -6.54 -13.58 1.33
C GLU A 41 -6.50 -13.25 -0.18
N ALA A 42 -7.61 -12.79 -0.75
CA ALA A 42 -7.65 -12.36 -2.14
C ALA A 42 -6.72 -11.15 -2.41
N LEU A 43 -6.65 -10.20 -1.46
CA LEU A 43 -5.75 -9.06 -1.57
C LEU A 43 -4.27 -9.48 -1.47
N ILE A 44 -3.94 -10.39 -0.56
CA ILE A 44 -2.58 -10.95 -0.44
C ILE A 44 -2.19 -11.62 -1.77
N ALA A 45 -3.04 -12.49 -2.32
CA ALA A 45 -2.77 -13.17 -3.59
C ALA A 45 -2.58 -12.19 -4.76
N ALA A 46 -3.42 -11.14 -4.85
CA ALA A 46 -3.30 -10.12 -5.89
C ALA A 46 -1.99 -9.31 -5.77
N LEU A 47 -1.56 -8.99 -4.55
CA LEU A 47 -0.28 -8.31 -4.31
C LEU A 47 0.90 -9.23 -4.63
N GLU A 48 0.87 -10.48 -4.21
CA GLU A 48 1.90 -11.48 -4.53
C GLU A 48 2.03 -11.63 -6.06
N GLN A 49 0.92 -11.77 -6.77
CA GLN A 49 0.93 -11.82 -8.23
C GLN A 49 1.54 -10.56 -8.84
N ALA A 50 1.14 -9.37 -8.39
CA ALA A 50 1.70 -8.11 -8.88
C ALA A 50 3.20 -7.99 -8.57
N GLN A 51 3.67 -8.47 -7.40
CA GLN A 51 5.10 -8.46 -7.03
C GLN A 51 5.93 -9.41 -7.93
N HIS A 52 5.38 -10.54 -8.37
CA HIS A 52 6.06 -11.51 -9.24
C HIS A 52 5.96 -11.19 -10.74
N ASP A 53 5.01 -10.38 -11.17
CA ASP A 53 4.85 -10.02 -12.58
C ASP A 53 5.94 -9.04 -13.03
N SER A 54 6.86 -9.48 -13.88
CA SER A 54 7.96 -8.65 -14.41
C SER A 54 7.49 -7.46 -15.25
N ALA A 55 6.27 -7.50 -15.80
CA ALA A 55 5.67 -6.38 -16.54
C ALA A 55 5.09 -5.30 -15.61
N CYS A 56 4.79 -5.64 -14.34
CA CYS A 56 4.32 -4.70 -13.35
C CYS A 56 5.50 -3.93 -12.74
N ARG A 57 5.44 -2.61 -12.72
CA ARG A 57 6.46 -1.71 -12.14
C ARG A 57 5.96 -0.98 -10.90
N ALA A 58 4.65 -0.81 -10.74
CA ALA A 58 4.03 -0.18 -9.59
C ALA A 58 2.61 -0.71 -9.39
N VAL A 59 2.10 -0.58 -8.18
CA VAL A 59 0.74 -1.01 -7.81
C VAL A 59 -0.06 0.19 -7.32
N VAL A 60 -1.31 0.33 -7.77
CA VAL A 60 -2.29 1.25 -7.19
C VAL A 60 -3.35 0.42 -6.48
N LEU A 61 -3.59 0.72 -5.20
CA LEU A 61 -4.61 0.08 -4.37
C LEU A 61 -5.75 1.04 -4.07
N THR A 62 -6.99 0.63 -4.32
CA THR A 62 -8.19 1.44 -4.05
C THR A 62 -9.36 0.57 -3.55
N GLY A 63 -10.48 1.20 -3.17
CA GLY A 63 -11.72 0.52 -2.79
C GLY A 63 -12.86 0.78 -3.77
N SER A 64 -13.80 -0.14 -3.87
CA SER A 64 -15.06 0.09 -4.57
C SER A 64 -16.06 0.85 -3.68
N GLY A 65 -17.02 1.53 -4.30
CA GLY A 65 -18.05 2.30 -3.59
C GLY A 65 -17.49 3.52 -2.86
N THR A 66 -18.02 3.81 -1.68
CA THR A 66 -17.74 5.03 -0.91
C THR A 66 -16.63 4.89 0.12
N SER A 67 -15.94 3.76 0.18
CA SER A 67 -14.91 3.49 1.19
C SER A 67 -13.67 2.86 0.55
N PHE A 68 -12.52 3.27 1.02
CA PHE A 68 -11.28 2.56 0.75
C PHE A 68 -11.28 1.20 1.47
N CYS A 69 -11.32 1.24 2.82
CA CYS A 69 -11.42 0.05 3.66
C CYS A 69 -11.88 0.47 5.06
N ALA A 70 -12.96 -0.12 5.55
CA ALA A 70 -13.53 0.19 6.87
C ALA A 70 -12.78 -0.44 8.05
N GLY A 71 -11.74 -1.23 7.80
CA GLY A 71 -10.97 -1.93 8.83
C GLY A 71 -11.34 -3.40 8.97
N GLY A 72 -11.10 -3.99 10.14
CA GLY A 72 -11.47 -5.37 10.43
C GLY A 72 -12.99 -5.60 10.42
N ASP A 73 -13.40 -6.79 10.00
CA ASP A 73 -14.81 -7.20 10.11
C ASP A 73 -15.11 -7.55 11.58
N LEU A 74 -15.95 -6.74 12.24
CA LEU A 74 -16.27 -6.90 13.64
C LEU A 74 -16.97 -8.25 13.95
N ASP A 75 -17.72 -8.78 13.00
CA ASP A 75 -18.34 -10.10 13.14
C ASP A 75 -17.30 -11.22 13.14
N GLY A 76 -16.25 -11.09 12.33
CA GLY A 76 -15.11 -12.01 12.30
C GLY A 76 -14.17 -11.90 13.51
N LEU A 77 -14.31 -10.86 14.33
CA LEU A 77 -13.50 -10.66 15.57
C LEU A 77 -14.07 -11.35 16.82
N ARG A 78 -15.13 -12.15 16.68
CA ARG A 78 -15.76 -12.87 17.82
C ARG A 78 -14.90 -14.01 18.37
N ASP A 79 -14.00 -14.56 17.57
CA ASP A 79 -13.07 -15.59 18.01
C ASP A 79 -11.98 -14.97 18.87
N HIS A 80 -11.92 -15.36 20.13
CA HIS A 80 -10.98 -14.88 21.13
C HIS A 80 -9.89 -15.92 21.48
N GLU A 81 -9.90 -17.09 20.85
CA GLU A 81 -8.87 -18.10 21.07
C GLU A 81 -7.49 -17.56 20.70
N PRO A 82 -6.52 -17.53 21.63
CA PRO A 82 -5.24 -16.85 21.42
C PRO A 82 -4.48 -17.29 20.17
N LEU A 83 -4.51 -18.58 19.84
CA LEU A 83 -3.83 -19.09 18.65
C LEU A 83 -4.49 -18.64 17.37
N ASN A 84 -5.82 -18.59 17.33
CA ASN A 84 -6.57 -18.10 16.16
C ASN A 84 -6.39 -16.60 15.97
N VAL A 85 -6.42 -15.83 17.07
CA VAL A 85 -6.09 -14.39 17.03
C VAL A 85 -4.67 -14.17 16.52
N ARG A 86 -3.69 -14.96 17.01
CA ARG A 86 -2.30 -14.89 16.58
C ARG A 86 -2.16 -15.19 15.08
N ALA A 87 -2.77 -16.27 14.59
CA ALA A 87 -2.73 -16.63 13.18
C ALA A 87 -3.32 -15.52 12.29
N ARG A 88 -4.48 -14.96 12.69
CA ARG A 88 -5.11 -13.83 12.00
C ARG A 88 -4.20 -12.61 11.94
N MET A 89 -3.52 -12.27 13.04
CA MET A 89 -2.57 -11.17 13.08
C MET A 89 -1.35 -11.42 12.18
N GLN A 90 -0.81 -12.63 12.16
CA GLN A 90 0.30 -13.01 11.27
C GLN A 90 -0.05 -12.84 9.80
N ARG A 91 -1.28 -13.25 9.38
CA ARG A 91 -1.77 -13.03 8.00
C ARG A 91 -1.91 -11.54 7.68
N GLY A 92 -2.43 -10.74 8.61
CA GLY A 92 -2.47 -9.27 8.44
C GLY A 92 -1.08 -8.66 8.31
N GLN A 93 -0.10 -9.15 9.10
CA GLN A 93 1.29 -8.70 8.99
C GLN A 93 1.94 -9.09 7.65
N GLN A 94 1.58 -10.24 7.07
CA GLN A 94 2.05 -10.64 5.73
C GLN A 94 1.58 -9.62 4.68
N LEU A 95 0.30 -9.22 4.72
CA LEU A 95 -0.24 -8.17 3.84
C LEU A 95 0.60 -6.89 3.92
N ILE A 96 0.91 -6.44 5.13
CA ILE A 96 1.69 -5.21 5.31
C ILE A 96 3.13 -5.35 4.82
N ARG A 97 3.75 -6.52 4.98
CA ARG A 97 5.10 -6.77 4.42
C ARG A 97 5.12 -6.70 2.90
N LEU A 98 4.11 -7.25 2.23
CA LEU A 98 3.99 -7.16 0.77
C LEU A 98 3.85 -5.71 0.28
N ILE A 99 3.16 -4.85 1.06
CA ILE A 99 3.00 -3.43 0.74
C ILE A 99 4.27 -2.64 1.05
N ALA A 100 4.75 -2.71 2.29
CA ALA A 100 5.80 -1.81 2.79
C ALA A 100 7.22 -2.25 2.43
N ALA A 101 7.45 -3.55 2.20
CA ALA A 101 8.78 -4.14 1.97
C ALA A 101 8.84 -5.01 0.70
N GLY A 102 7.81 -4.99 -0.16
CA GLY A 102 7.85 -5.62 -1.48
C GLY A 102 8.72 -4.81 -2.45
N ASP A 103 9.03 -5.39 -3.61
CA ASP A 103 9.96 -4.82 -4.58
C ASP A 103 9.40 -3.62 -5.35
N LYS A 104 8.07 -3.47 -5.40
CA LYS A 104 7.41 -2.47 -6.23
C LYS A 104 6.77 -1.37 -5.40
N PRO A 105 6.79 -0.11 -5.85
CA PRO A 105 6.03 0.97 -5.23
C PRO A 105 4.54 0.64 -5.18
N VAL A 106 3.91 0.90 -4.03
CA VAL A 106 2.47 0.74 -3.81
C VAL A 106 1.88 2.09 -3.45
N ILE A 107 0.89 2.52 -4.22
CA ILE A 107 0.19 3.79 -4.05
C ILE A 107 -1.22 3.50 -3.54
N ALA A 108 -1.61 4.07 -2.41
CA ALA A 108 -2.99 4.06 -1.96
C ALA A 108 -3.77 5.18 -2.65
N ALA A 109 -4.77 4.85 -3.47
CA ALA A 109 -5.78 5.77 -3.96
C ALA A 109 -7.00 5.71 -3.03
N VAL A 110 -7.02 6.59 -2.02
CA VAL A 110 -8.00 6.55 -0.93
C VAL A 110 -9.26 7.29 -1.34
N ASN A 111 -10.25 6.53 -1.83
CA ASN A 111 -11.50 7.05 -2.39
C ASN A 111 -12.55 7.49 -1.34
N GLY A 112 -12.35 7.14 -0.08
CA GLY A 112 -13.32 7.43 0.98
C GLY A 112 -12.80 7.03 2.36
N ALA A 113 -13.63 6.37 3.18
CA ALA A 113 -13.23 5.98 4.52
C ALA A 113 -12.09 4.94 4.53
N ALA A 114 -10.99 5.25 5.24
CA ALA A 114 -9.88 4.37 5.57
C ALA A 114 -9.77 4.30 7.10
N HIS A 115 -10.42 3.32 7.72
CA HIS A 115 -10.53 3.23 9.18
C HIS A 115 -9.84 1.97 9.73
N GLY A 116 -9.29 2.05 10.94
CA GLY A 116 -8.62 0.92 11.59
C GLY A 116 -7.54 0.30 10.71
N ALA A 117 -7.66 -0.99 10.38
CA ALA A 117 -6.73 -1.66 9.46
C ALA A 117 -6.70 -1.03 8.05
N GLY A 118 -7.78 -0.36 7.61
CA GLY A 118 -7.78 0.42 6.36
C GLY A 118 -6.84 1.64 6.42
N LEU A 119 -6.79 2.34 7.55
CA LEU A 119 -5.79 3.38 7.81
C LEU A 119 -4.38 2.78 7.82
N SER A 120 -4.22 1.61 8.44
CA SER A 120 -2.91 0.93 8.52
C SER A 120 -2.40 0.54 7.12
N ILE A 121 -3.28 0.02 6.25
CA ILE A 121 -2.95 -0.31 4.85
C ILE A 121 -2.55 0.96 4.09
N ALA A 122 -3.35 2.03 4.18
CA ALA A 122 -3.03 3.29 3.50
C ALA A 122 -1.68 3.86 3.97
N ALA A 123 -1.43 3.88 5.28
CA ALA A 123 -0.18 4.38 5.84
C ALA A 123 1.04 3.50 5.51
N ALA A 124 0.85 2.22 5.20
CA ALA A 124 1.90 1.29 4.80
C ALA A 124 2.29 1.41 3.33
N CYS A 125 1.44 2.00 2.48
CA CYS A 125 1.78 2.28 1.09
C CYS A 125 2.89 3.33 0.99
N ASP A 126 3.66 3.30 -0.09
CA ASP A 126 4.75 4.26 -0.30
C ASP A 126 4.23 5.69 -0.48
N PHE A 127 3.09 5.81 -1.18
CA PHE A 127 2.39 7.09 -1.40
C PHE A 127 0.89 6.95 -1.16
N VAL A 128 0.27 8.06 -0.76
CA VAL A 128 -1.17 8.16 -0.54
C VAL A 128 -1.73 9.33 -1.34
N VAL A 129 -2.49 9.03 -2.38
CA VAL A 129 -3.34 9.99 -3.09
C VAL A 129 -4.73 9.90 -2.47
N ALA A 130 -5.19 10.97 -1.85
CA ALA A 130 -6.47 10.98 -1.14
C ALA A 130 -7.52 11.79 -1.90
N SER A 131 -8.68 11.20 -2.12
CA SER A 131 -9.86 11.99 -2.51
C SER A 131 -10.13 13.06 -1.45
N ARG A 132 -10.58 14.25 -1.86
CA ARG A 132 -11.02 15.29 -0.90
C ARG A 132 -12.16 14.82 0.00
N ALA A 133 -12.89 13.77 -0.40
CA ALA A 133 -13.91 13.12 0.42
C ALA A 133 -13.34 12.05 1.39
N ALA A 134 -12.05 11.75 1.34
CA ALA A 134 -11.43 10.72 2.16
C ALA A 134 -11.45 11.06 3.66
N LYS A 135 -11.53 10.01 4.49
CA LYS A 135 -11.46 10.12 5.95
C LYS A 135 -10.57 9.03 6.51
N PHE A 136 -9.64 9.41 7.37
CA PHE A 136 -8.65 8.51 7.97
C PHE A 136 -8.93 8.33 9.46
N GLY A 137 -9.37 7.15 9.87
CA GLY A 137 -9.86 6.93 11.23
C GLY A 137 -8.99 5.98 12.05
N ALA A 138 -8.39 6.48 13.13
CA ALA A 138 -7.61 5.68 14.09
C ALA A 138 -8.53 5.10 15.19
N VAL A 139 -9.56 4.38 14.82
CA VAL A 139 -10.69 4.00 15.69
C VAL A 139 -10.41 2.86 16.69
N PHE A 140 -9.19 2.36 16.76
CA PHE A 140 -8.81 1.20 17.58
C PHE A 140 -9.18 1.36 19.06
N GLY A 141 -8.83 2.49 19.69
CA GLY A 141 -9.12 2.75 21.11
C GLY A 141 -10.60 2.73 21.46
N LYS A 142 -11.49 3.05 20.49
CA LYS A 142 -12.95 2.96 20.69
C LYS A 142 -13.45 1.52 20.79
N LEU A 143 -12.65 0.56 20.33
CA LEU A 143 -12.93 -0.88 20.40
C LEU A 143 -12.12 -1.58 21.49
N GLY A 144 -11.38 -0.82 22.33
CA GLY A 144 -10.50 -1.39 23.34
C GLY A 144 -9.27 -2.09 22.76
N LEU A 145 -8.87 -1.74 21.53
CA LEU A 145 -7.74 -2.31 20.81
C LEU A 145 -6.61 -1.29 20.69
N MET A 146 -5.38 -1.78 20.54
CA MET A 146 -4.26 -0.97 20.09
C MET A 146 -4.18 -0.97 18.57
N ALA A 147 -3.46 0.01 18.00
CA ALA A 147 -3.18 0.04 16.57
C ALA A 147 -2.39 -1.21 16.14
N ASP A 148 -2.77 -1.77 15.00
CA ASP A 148 -2.23 -2.99 14.42
C ASP A 148 -1.81 -2.81 12.94
N PHE A 149 -1.56 -3.91 12.24
CA PHE A 149 -1.15 -3.89 10.82
C PHE A 149 0.00 -2.91 10.55
N GLY A 150 0.99 -2.87 11.45
CA GLY A 150 2.19 -2.06 11.28
C GLY A 150 2.00 -0.56 11.48
N LEU A 151 0.81 -0.07 11.88
CA LEU A 151 0.53 1.36 12.01
C LEU A 151 1.43 2.05 13.04
N LEU A 152 1.87 1.33 14.09
CA LEU A 152 2.82 1.85 15.10
C LEU A 152 4.20 2.18 14.49
N TRP A 153 4.53 1.62 13.34
CA TRP A 153 5.76 1.86 12.63
C TRP A 153 5.58 2.83 11.44
N THR A 154 4.50 2.68 10.68
CA THR A 154 4.27 3.47 9.46
C THR A 154 3.80 4.89 9.76
N LEU A 155 2.85 5.05 10.69
CA LEU A 155 2.24 6.35 10.97
C LEU A 155 3.25 7.39 11.51
N PRO A 156 4.13 7.05 12.51
CA PRO A 156 5.12 8.02 12.99
C PRO A 156 6.12 8.45 11.92
N ARG A 157 6.40 7.63 10.93
CA ARG A 157 7.27 7.96 9.80
C ARG A 157 6.64 8.96 8.83
N ARG A 158 5.30 8.99 8.76
CA ARG A 158 4.55 9.94 7.94
C ARG A 158 4.27 11.25 8.67
N ILE A 159 3.74 11.19 9.88
CA ILE A 159 3.22 12.38 10.58
C ILE A 159 4.01 12.76 11.83
N GLY A 160 5.12 12.08 12.09
CA GLY A 160 5.92 12.27 13.29
C GLY A 160 5.27 11.71 14.57
N MET A 161 6.08 11.47 15.59
CA MET A 161 5.66 10.79 16.82
C MET A 161 4.60 11.57 17.59
N ALA A 162 4.71 12.91 17.66
CA ALA A 162 3.78 13.75 18.42
C ALA A 162 2.35 13.68 17.86
N GLN A 163 2.20 13.80 16.53
CA GLN A 163 0.90 13.70 15.88
C GLN A 163 0.36 12.28 15.90
N THR A 164 1.23 11.27 15.77
CA THR A 164 0.84 9.86 15.92
C THR A 164 0.19 9.61 17.28
N ARG A 165 0.80 10.05 18.39
CA ARG A 165 0.21 9.94 19.73
C ARG A 165 -1.14 10.64 19.81
N ARG A 166 -1.23 11.87 19.28
CA ARG A 166 -2.49 12.64 19.26
C ARG A 166 -3.58 11.88 18.52
N VAL A 167 -3.30 11.35 17.33
CA VAL A 167 -4.26 10.64 16.48
C VAL A 167 -4.70 9.33 17.13
N LEU A 168 -3.74 8.50 17.58
CA LEU A 168 -4.05 7.18 18.13
C LEU A 168 -4.74 7.25 19.50
N PHE A 169 -4.27 8.10 20.43
CA PHE A 169 -4.82 8.15 21.79
C PHE A 169 -6.22 8.77 21.83
N SER A 170 -6.51 9.72 20.95
CA SER A 170 -7.83 10.32 20.86
C SER A 170 -8.79 9.58 19.93
N SER A 171 -8.34 8.51 19.27
CA SER A 171 -9.14 7.78 18.28
C SER A 171 -9.77 8.70 17.23
N ARG A 172 -9.01 9.71 16.77
CA ARG A 172 -9.48 10.73 15.82
C ARG A 172 -9.78 10.13 14.45
N VAL A 173 -10.67 10.84 13.77
CA VAL A 173 -10.84 10.75 12.32
C VAL A 173 -10.34 12.06 11.74
N LEU A 174 -9.36 11.97 10.84
CA LEU A 174 -8.83 13.10 10.07
C LEU A 174 -9.60 13.19 8.76
N ASP A 175 -9.94 14.39 8.33
CA ASP A 175 -10.37 14.61 6.95
C ASP A 175 -9.17 14.63 5.99
N ALA A 176 -9.45 14.72 4.69
CA ALA A 176 -8.40 14.67 3.67
C ALA A 176 -7.41 15.83 3.77
N GLN A 177 -7.88 17.04 4.12
CA GLN A 177 -7.03 18.22 4.25
C GLN A 177 -6.12 18.13 5.48
N GLU A 178 -6.66 17.70 6.63
CA GLU A 178 -5.85 17.44 7.83
C GLU A 178 -4.81 16.34 7.56
N ALA A 179 -5.20 15.25 6.88
CA ALA A 179 -4.31 14.16 6.54
C ALA A 179 -3.16 14.64 5.65
N HIS A 180 -3.45 15.48 4.66
CA HIS A 180 -2.43 16.08 3.80
C HIS A 180 -1.53 17.07 4.56
N ALA A 181 -2.11 17.96 5.35
CA ALA A 181 -1.34 18.91 6.15
C ALA A 181 -0.40 18.24 7.16
N LEU A 182 -0.73 17.06 7.65
CA LEU A 182 0.10 16.26 8.54
C LEU A 182 1.13 15.38 7.80
N GLY A 183 1.03 15.20 6.49
CA GLY A 183 1.90 14.32 5.70
C GLY A 183 1.43 12.86 5.66
N LEU A 184 0.20 12.55 6.10
CA LEU A 184 -0.38 11.23 5.92
C LEU A 184 -0.80 10.99 4.47
N ALA A 185 -1.40 11.98 3.82
CA ALA A 185 -1.68 11.99 2.39
C ALA A 185 -0.64 12.86 1.67
N ASP A 186 -0.03 12.31 0.63
CA ASP A 186 1.00 12.98 -0.16
C ASP A 186 0.37 13.94 -1.19
N GLN A 187 -0.82 13.61 -1.69
CA GLN A 187 -1.53 14.38 -2.70
C GLN A 187 -3.04 14.33 -2.44
N LEU A 188 -3.74 15.44 -2.75
CA LEU A 188 -5.20 15.51 -2.79
C LEU A 188 -5.69 15.49 -4.23
N ALA A 189 -6.75 14.75 -4.49
CA ALA A 189 -7.42 14.66 -5.78
C ALA A 189 -8.91 14.92 -5.65
N GLU A 190 -9.52 15.49 -6.69
CA GLU A 190 -10.98 15.50 -6.79
C GLU A 190 -11.51 14.06 -6.91
N PRO A 191 -12.69 13.74 -6.39
CA PRO A 191 -13.20 12.36 -6.42
C PRO A 191 -13.23 11.73 -7.81
N ALA A 192 -13.48 12.51 -8.86
CA ALA A 192 -13.53 12.03 -10.24
C ALA A 192 -12.13 11.72 -10.81
N ASP A 193 -11.09 12.40 -10.33
CA ASP A 193 -9.74 12.35 -10.87
C ASP A 193 -8.82 11.41 -10.08
N LEU A 194 -9.24 10.94 -8.91
CA LEU A 194 -8.44 10.17 -7.96
C LEU A 194 -7.66 9.01 -8.60
N ILE A 195 -8.33 8.20 -9.41
CA ILE A 195 -7.69 7.03 -10.03
C ILE A 195 -6.73 7.46 -11.13
N ALA A 196 -7.07 8.50 -11.90
CA ALA A 196 -6.19 9.03 -12.94
C ALA A 196 -4.90 9.59 -12.33
N ASP A 197 -5.02 10.39 -11.27
CA ASP A 197 -3.88 10.98 -10.55
C ASP A 197 -2.98 9.91 -9.92
N ALA A 198 -3.58 8.90 -9.26
CA ALA A 198 -2.83 7.80 -8.68
C ALA A 198 -2.11 6.95 -9.73
N LEU A 199 -2.74 6.70 -10.89
CA LEU A 199 -2.11 5.99 -12.01
C LEU A 199 -0.99 6.81 -12.63
N ALA A 200 -1.16 8.12 -12.78
CA ALA A 200 -0.12 9.01 -13.31
C ALA A 200 1.12 9.03 -12.38
N LEU A 201 0.89 9.12 -11.06
CA LEU A 201 1.97 9.03 -10.08
C LEU A 201 2.68 7.66 -10.17
N ALA A 202 1.93 6.56 -10.21
CA ALA A 202 2.49 5.21 -10.33
C ALA A 202 3.28 5.02 -11.63
N GLN A 203 2.80 5.58 -12.74
CA GLN A 203 3.46 5.51 -14.04
C GLN A 203 4.83 6.22 -14.02
N SER A 204 4.98 7.34 -13.29
CA SER A 204 6.25 8.05 -13.18
C SER A 204 7.36 7.20 -12.55
N PHE A 205 7.02 6.25 -11.69
CA PHE A 205 8.00 5.32 -11.09
C PHE A 205 8.41 4.20 -12.04
N SER A 206 7.60 3.88 -13.06
CA SER A 206 7.91 2.86 -14.05
C SER A 206 9.05 3.23 -15.00
N GLU A 207 9.42 4.51 -15.03
CA GLU A 207 10.55 5.04 -15.80
C GLU A 207 11.91 4.80 -15.13
N SER A 208 11.91 4.38 -13.86
CA SER A 208 13.12 4.08 -13.09
C SER A 208 13.54 2.61 -13.23
N ALA A 209 14.84 2.34 -13.08
CA ALA A 209 15.37 0.98 -13.08
C ALA A 209 14.76 0.16 -11.92
N PRO A 210 14.06 -0.95 -12.21
CA PRO A 210 13.24 -1.64 -11.21
C PRO A 210 14.06 -2.24 -10.07
N VAL A 211 15.25 -2.77 -10.34
CA VAL A 211 16.13 -3.33 -9.28
C VAL A 211 16.60 -2.21 -8.34
N ALA A 212 16.91 -1.03 -8.89
CA ALA A 212 17.30 0.13 -8.07
C ALA A 212 16.14 0.61 -7.17
N VAL A 213 14.91 0.64 -7.72
CA VAL A 213 13.71 0.99 -6.94
C VAL A 213 13.47 -0.03 -5.84
N ALA A 214 13.50 -1.34 -6.16
CA ALA A 214 13.29 -2.42 -5.20
C ALA A 214 14.30 -2.38 -4.06
N MET A 215 15.59 -2.22 -4.36
CA MET A 215 16.65 -2.15 -3.34
C MET A 215 16.52 -0.90 -2.48
N THR A 216 16.20 0.25 -3.07
CA THR A 216 15.96 1.49 -2.33
C THR A 216 14.78 1.33 -1.37
N LYS A 217 13.65 0.79 -1.85
CA LYS A 217 12.48 0.53 -1.01
C LYS A 217 12.79 -0.44 0.13
N ALA A 218 13.50 -1.54 -0.15
CA ALA A 218 13.92 -2.51 0.85
C ALA A 218 14.86 -1.89 1.90
N ALA A 219 15.76 -0.99 1.50
CA ALA A 219 16.63 -0.26 2.42
C ALA A 219 15.85 0.69 3.33
N LEU A 220 14.92 1.48 2.75
CA LEU A 220 14.06 2.40 3.50
C LEU A 220 13.09 1.68 4.47
N ALA A 221 12.73 0.43 4.16
CA ALA A 221 11.90 -0.39 5.05
C ALA A 221 12.67 -0.94 6.26
N LYS A 222 13.99 -0.83 6.31
CA LYS A 222 14.80 -1.26 7.45
C LYS A 222 14.91 -0.15 8.51
N PRO A 223 15.07 -0.50 9.79
CA PRO A 223 15.48 0.48 10.79
C PRO A 223 16.94 0.86 10.52
N VAL A 224 17.18 2.11 10.16
CA VAL A 224 18.53 2.68 10.01
C VAL A 224 18.67 3.72 11.10
N ASP A 225 19.49 3.43 12.10
CA ASP A 225 19.63 4.20 13.33
C ASP A 225 20.98 4.92 13.44
N SER A 226 21.88 4.70 12.46
CA SER A 226 23.19 5.37 12.39
C SER A 226 23.60 5.64 10.94
N LEU A 227 24.51 6.61 10.77
CA LEU A 227 25.13 6.90 9.48
C LEU A 227 25.87 5.68 8.94
N ASP A 228 26.61 4.96 9.80
CA ASP A 228 27.38 3.80 9.38
C ASP A 228 26.47 2.64 8.89
N ALA A 229 25.32 2.47 9.51
CA ALA A 229 24.30 1.50 9.04
C ALA A 229 23.74 1.90 7.66
N ALA A 230 23.48 3.20 7.43
CA ALA A 230 23.06 3.69 6.12
C ALA A 230 24.14 3.47 5.07
N LEU A 231 25.38 3.89 5.34
CA LEU A 231 26.50 3.74 4.42
C LEU A 231 26.80 2.27 4.07
N ALA A 232 26.64 1.36 5.04
CA ALA A 232 26.81 -0.08 4.78
C ALA A 232 25.75 -0.61 3.79
N LEU A 233 24.46 -0.21 3.96
CA LEU A 233 23.40 -0.58 3.01
C LEU A 233 23.65 0.00 1.61
N GLU A 234 24.10 1.25 1.54
CA GLU A 234 24.43 1.93 0.29
C GLU A 234 25.61 1.25 -0.42
N LEU A 235 26.66 0.90 0.30
CA LEU A 235 27.82 0.21 -0.24
C LEU A 235 27.44 -1.12 -0.90
N GLU A 236 26.70 -1.96 -0.19
CA GLU A 236 26.23 -3.26 -0.71
C GLU A 236 25.30 -3.07 -1.91
N GLY A 237 24.33 -2.16 -1.77
CA GLY A 237 23.34 -1.89 -2.81
C GLY A 237 23.98 -1.34 -4.09
N GLN A 238 24.81 -0.32 -3.99
CA GLN A 238 25.47 0.29 -5.15
C GLN A 238 26.44 -0.68 -5.82
N THR A 239 27.21 -1.46 -5.05
CA THR A 239 28.13 -2.46 -5.61
C THR A 239 27.38 -3.44 -6.51
N LEU A 240 26.20 -3.91 -6.10
CA LEU A 240 25.37 -4.78 -6.92
C LEU A 240 24.81 -4.03 -8.15
N LEU A 241 24.25 -2.85 -7.96
CA LEU A 241 23.59 -2.09 -9.03
C LEU A 241 24.56 -1.71 -10.16
N PHE A 242 25.83 -1.43 -9.86
CA PHE A 242 26.86 -1.16 -10.89
C PHE A 242 27.12 -2.36 -11.82
N SER A 243 26.76 -3.57 -11.42
CA SER A 243 26.91 -4.78 -12.23
C SER A 243 25.70 -5.13 -13.10
N THR A 244 24.60 -4.34 -13.02
CA THR A 244 23.36 -4.60 -13.77
C THR A 244 23.42 -4.08 -15.22
N ASP A 245 22.68 -4.75 -16.11
CA ASP A 245 22.45 -4.25 -17.48
C ASP A 245 21.73 -2.90 -17.47
N ASP A 246 20.84 -2.68 -16.51
CA ASP A 246 20.10 -1.43 -16.36
C ASP A 246 21.04 -0.25 -16.04
N PHE A 247 22.13 -0.46 -15.29
CA PHE A 247 23.14 0.58 -15.10
C PHE A 247 23.85 0.94 -16.40
N VAL A 248 24.21 -0.07 -17.20
CA VAL A 248 24.87 0.13 -18.52
C VAL A 248 23.93 0.90 -19.45
N GLU A 249 22.67 0.49 -19.53
CA GLU A 249 21.62 1.17 -20.31
C GLU A 249 21.41 2.61 -19.83
N GLY A 250 21.23 2.83 -18.54
CA GLY A 250 21.03 4.17 -17.97
C GLY A 250 22.16 5.12 -18.31
N ARG A 251 23.41 4.66 -18.17
CA ARG A 251 24.61 5.44 -18.53
C ARG A 251 24.66 5.77 -20.02
N SER A 252 24.31 4.81 -20.88
CA SER A 252 24.30 5.01 -22.34
C SER A 252 23.20 5.97 -22.76
N ALA A 253 21.98 5.76 -22.28
CA ALA A 253 20.83 6.61 -22.53
C ALA A 253 21.09 8.07 -22.12
N PHE A 254 21.71 8.27 -20.94
CA PHE A 254 22.08 9.60 -20.47
C PHE A 254 23.07 10.32 -21.41
N ARG A 255 24.11 9.61 -21.91
CA ARG A 255 25.08 10.17 -22.86
C ARG A 255 24.45 10.49 -24.20
N GLU A 256 23.53 9.65 -24.67
CA GLU A 256 22.84 9.76 -25.94
C GLU A 256 21.63 10.71 -25.89
N ARG A 257 21.28 11.22 -24.70
CA ARG A 257 20.12 12.09 -24.45
C ARG A 257 18.80 11.49 -24.91
N ARG A 258 18.61 10.18 -24.67
CA ARG A 258 17.38 9.45 -24.96
C ARG A 258 16.77 8.86 -23.67
N PRO A 259 15.47 8.52 -23.68
CA PRO A 259 14.89 7.75 -22.60
C PRO A 259 15.55 6.37 -22.45
N PRO A 260 15.83 5.91 -21.22
CA PRO A 260 16.34 4.57 -20.97
C PRO A 260 15.25 3.50 -21.17
N ARG A 261 15.68 2.25 -21.38
CA ARG A 261 14.81 1.08 -21.52
C ARG A 261 15.22 0.02 -20.52
N PHE A 262 14.83 0.21 -19.27
CA PHE A 262 15.18 -0.67 -18.18
C PHE A 262 14.42 -2.01 -18.21
N GLN A 263 15.14 -3.09 -17.91
CA GLN A 263 14.61 -4.46 -17.98
C GLN A 263 14.59 -5.18 -16.61
N GLY A 264 15.27 -4.65 -15.59
CA GLY A 264 15.35 -5.26 -14.25
C GLY A 264 16.37 -6.38 -14.15
N ARG A 265 17.48 -6.27 -14.78
CA ARG A 265 18.54 -7.26 -14.76
C ARG A 265 19.93 -6.63 -14.87
#